data_3048f5e88a0a695e10669a43ba1c96f0
#
_entry.id   3048f5e88a0a695e10669a43ba1c96f0
#
_cell.length_a   1.000
_cell.length_b   1.000
_cell.length_c   1.000
_cell.angle_alpha   90.00
_cell.angle_beta   90.00
_cell.angle_gamma   90.00
#
_symmetry.space_group_name_H-M   'P 1'
#
loop_
_entity.id
_entity.type
_entity.pdbx_description
1 polymer ?
#
loop_
_entity_poly.entity_id
_entity_poly.type
_entity_poly.pdbx_seq_one_letter_code
_entity_poly.pdbx_strand_id
1 'polypeptide(L)'
;QARAKELTVNYSYNRPNGSREFTILPEYGVDDVSVGENYWAAAENASDVVAAWNRYDFFKERMLDKDATSVGIGYYEGGEYGNYWVMIFTYARGTSENGFAQEVLALVNAERAKENLAPLAMGDAKLQAAAAERAKEVAKVASHTRPDGTNCFTVLKEYGVSDTATGENAAWGETTPEKVVADWMASEGHRVNIMDPAAKYMCLGYNYDANSQWGHNWIQIFTK
;
A
#
# COMPACT_ATOMS: atom_id res chain seq x y z
N GLN A 1 20.06 -7.18 -9.14
CA GLN A 1 20.90 -6.85 -10.33
C GLN A 1 20.07 -6.53 -11.56
N ALA A 2 19.01 -7.31 -11.88
CA ALA A 2 18.18 -7.06 -13.07
C ALA A 2 17.63 -5.64 -13.08
N ARG A 3 17.05 -5.16 -11.96
CA ARG A 3 16.53 -3.80 -11.86
C ARG A 3 17.62 -2.72 -12.03
N ALA A 4 18.80 -2.92 -11.46
CA ALA A 4 19.93 -2.00 -11.67
C ALA A 4 20.35 -1.90 -13.15
N LYS A 5 20.27 -3.02 -13.89
CA LYS A 5 20.50 -3.05 -15.33
C LYS A 5 19.41 -2.30 -16.11
N GLU A 6 18.13 -2.43 -15.72
CA GLU A 6 17.05 -1.68 -16.37
C GLU A 6 17.22 -0.17 -16.26
N LEU A 7 17.80 0.33 -15.15
CA LEU A 7 18.08 1.75 -14.96
C LEU A 7 19.06 2.33 -15.99
N THR A 8 19.88 1.51 -16.64
CA THR A 8 20.74 1.98 -17.74
C THR A 8 19.95 2.32 -19.01
N VAL A 9 18.75 1.76 -19.15
CA VAL A 9 17.84 1.98 -20.29
C VAL A 9 16.80 3.04 -19.99
N ASN A 10 16.24 3.00 -18.77
CA ASN A 10 15.25 3.96 -18.30
C ASN A 10 15.54 4.35 -16.84
N TYR A 11 16.18 5.50 -16.63
CA TYR A 11 16.51 6.00 -15.30
C TYR A 11 15.28 6.60 -14.61
N SER A 12 14.37 5.72 -14.18
CA SER A 12 13.04 6.05 -13.68
C SER A 12 12.52 4.94 -12.77
N TYR A 13 11.50 5.24 -11.95
CA TYR A 13 10.72 4.23 -11.24
C TYR A 13 9.93 3.31 -12.18
N ASN A 14 9.60 3.77 -13.39
CA ASN A 14 9.01 2.89 -14.38
C ASN A 14 10.11 2.03 -15.04
N ARG A 15 9.79 0.78 -15.28
CA ARG A 15 10.63 -0.16 -16.00
C ARG A 15 10.64 0.17 -17.51
N PRO A 16 11.62 -0.35 -18.29
CA PRO A 16 11.66 -0.12 -19.74
C PRO A 16 10.40 -0.59 -20.48
N ASN A 17 9.64 -1.54 -19.95
CA ASN A 17 8.37 -2.01 -20.49
C ASN A 17 7.16 -1.14 -20.10
N GLY A 18 7.39 -0.04 -19.37
CA GLY A 18 6.35 0.89 -18.90
C GLY A 18 5.66 0.51 -17.59
N SER A 19 5.92 -0.69 -17.05
CA SER A 19 5.36 -1.10 -15.76
C SER A 19 6.09 -0.44 -14.59
N ARG A 20 5.52 -0.55 -13.38
CA ARG A 20 6.14 -0.04 -12.15
C ARG A 20 7.31 -0.92 -11.70
N GLU A 21 8.22 -0.34 -10.92
CA GLU A 21 9.43 -0.99 -10.40
C GLU A 21 9.16 -2.31 -9.66
N PHE A 22 8.11 -2.36 -8.87
CA PHE A 22 7.75 -3.53 -8.06
C PHE A 22 7.32 -4.75 -8.88
N THR A 23 6.94 -4.57 -10.15
CA THR A 23 6.54 -5.69 -11.02
C THR A 23 7.69 -6.64 -11.35
N ILE A 24 8.94 -6.26 -11.02
CA ILE A 24 10.10 -7.14 -11.19
C ILE A 24 10.13 -8.29 -10.18
N LEU A 25 9.55 -8.10 -8.98
CA LEU A 25 9.64 -9.07 -7.89
C LEU A 25 9.08 -10.45 -8.27
N PRO A 26 7.84 -10.57 -8.80
CA PRO A 26 7.27 -11.85 -9.21
C PRO A 26 8.05 -12.54 -10.33
N GLU A 27 8.70 -11.79 -11.23
CA GLU A 27 9.52 -12.36 -12.32
C GLU A 27 10.70 -13.16 -11.78
N TYR A 28 11.14 -12.86 -10.56
CA TYR A 28 12.25 -13.55 -9.88
C TYR A 28 11.77 -14.44 -8.72
N GLY A 29 10.47 -14.75 -8.66
CA GLY A 29 9.91 -15.63 -7.64
C GLY A 29 9.84 -15.00 -6.24
N VAL A 30 9.91 -13.69 -6.14
CA VAL A 30 9.75 -12.96 -4.87
C VAL A 30 8.27 -12.60 -4.71
N ASP A 31 7.62 -13.22 -3.74
CA ASP A 31 6.20 -12.99 -3.42
C ASP A 31 6.00 -11.99 -2.26
N ASP A 32 7.05 -11.30 -1.88
CA ASP A 32 7.00 -10.24 -0.88
C ASP A 32 6.28 -8.99 -1.44
N VAL A 33 5.76 -8.20 -0.54
CA VAL A 33 5.15 -6.91 -0.88
C VAL A 33 6.24 -5.82 -0.91
N SER A 34 6.29 -5.04 -2.00
CA SER A 34 7.22 -3.92 -2.12
C SER A 34 6.80 -2.76 -1.21
N VAL A 35 7.72 -2.28 -0.40
CA VAL A 35 7.59 -1.02 0.36
C VAL A 35 8.10 0.16 -0.46
N GLY A 36 9.06 -0.07 -1.34
CA GLY A 36 9.60 0.94 -2.24
C GLY A 36 10.99 0.63 -2.76
N GLU A 37 11.46 1.49 -3.66
CA GLU A 37 12.76 1.39 -4.31
C GLU A 37 13.55 2.68 -4.11
N ASN A 38 14.79 2.58 -3.69
CA ASN A 38 15.80 3.64 -3.83
C ASN A 38 16.73 3.29 -4.96
N TYR A 39 17.00 4.22 -5.87
CA TYR A 39 18.03 4.05 -6.88
C TYR A 39 18.93 5.28 -6.98
N TRP A 40 20.16 5.05 -7.46
CA TRP A 40 21.15 6.10 -7.67
C TRP A 40 22.11 5.71 -8.77
N ALA A 41 22.65 6.70 -9.48
CA ALA A 41 23.67 6.48 -10.46
C ALA A 41 24.94 7.29 -10.15
N ALA A 42 26.05 6.93 -10.82
CA ALA A 42 27.35 7.58 -10.74
C ALA A 42 28.09 7.50 -9.37
N ALA A 43 27.55 6.81 -8.38
CA ALA A 43 28.29 6.57 -7.13
C ALA A 43 29.36 5.50 -7.35
N GLU A 44 30.60 5.78 -6.97
CA GLU A 44 31.74 4.89 -7.23
C GLU A 44 31.77 3.67 -6.29
N ASN A 45 31.17 3.79 -5.12
CA ASN A 45 31.16 2.73 -4.11
C ASN A 45 29.90 2.76 -3.23
N ALA A 46 29.72 1.74 -2.40
CA ALA A 46 28.56 1.61 -1.52
C ALA A 46 28.42 2.74 -0.49
N SER A 47 29.53 3.28 0.01
CA SER A 47 29.51 4.40 0.97
C SER A 47 28.95 5.66 0.34
N ASP A 48 29.34 5.95 -0.89
CA ASP A 48 28.92 7.13 -1.63
C ASP A 48 27.43 7.07 -1.96
N VAL A 49 26.92 5.91 -2.38
CA VAL A 49 25.49 5.75 -2.68
C VAL A 49 24.63 5.86 -1.44
N VAL A 50 25.05 5.28 -0.30
CA VAL A 50 24.34 5.41 0.97
C VAL A 50 24.35 6.87 1.44
N ALA A 51 25.49 7.56 1.31
CA ALA A 51 25.59 8.97 1.62
C ALA A 51 24.67 9.82 0.72
N ALA A 52 24.54 9.47 -0.57
CA ALA A 52 23.62 10.14 -1.49
C ALA A 52 22.16 9.96 -1.06
N TRP A 53 21.75 8.71 -0.76
CA TRP A 53 20.38 8.43 -0.30
C TRP A 53 20.05 9.13 1.03
N ASN A 54 21.00 9.24 1.95
CA ASN A 54 20.79 9.93 3.23
C ASN A 54 20.60 11.45 3.12
N ARG A 55 20.90 12.07 1.97
CA ARG A 55 20.71 13.51 1.76
C ARG A 55 19.25 13.90 1.51
N TYR A 56 18.42 12.95 1.11
CA TYR A 56 17.03 13.20 0.73
C TYR A 56 16.10 12.43 1.67
N ASP A 57 15.17 13.13 2.31
CA ASP A 57 14.23 12.55 3.26
C ASP A 57 13.44 11.40 2.65
N PHE A 58 13.01 11.54 1.40
CA PHE A 58 12.31 10.51 0.64
C PHE A 58 13.03 9.16 0.55
N PHE A 59 14.35 9.13 0.35
CA PHE A 59 15.14 7.89 0.35
C PHE A 59 15.41 7.40 1.76
N LYS A 60 15.65 8.34 2.68
CA LYS A 60 15.92 8.05 4.07
C LYS A 60 14.72 7.42 4.77
N GLU A 61 13.52 7.91 4.53
CA GLU A 61 12.28 7.34 5.07
C GLU A 61 12.12 5.87 4.69
N ARG A 62 12.41 5.50 3.44
CA ARG A 62 12.36 4.10 3.00
C ARG A 62 13.41 3.23 3.68
N MET A 63 14.64 3.75 3.88
CA MET A 63 15.69 3.00 4.59
C MET A 63 15.38 2.80 6.08
N LEU A 64 14.54 3.64 6.65
CA LEU A 64 14.13 3.61 8.06
C LEU A 64 12.71 3.10 8.25
N ASP A 65 12.10 2.56 7.18
CA ASP A 65 10.74 2.03 7.25
C ASP A 65 10.70 0.84 8.21
N LYS A 66 9.90 0.97 9.27
CA LYS A 66 9.79 -0.02 10.36
C LYS A 66 9.12 -1.32 9.91
N ASP A 67 8.35 -1.27 8.81
CA ASP A 67 7.60 -2.40 8.30
C ASP A 67 8.40 -3.21 7.27
N ALA A 68 9.47 -2.63 6.73
CA ALA A 68 10.39 -3.36 5.86
C ALA A 68 11.13 -4.44 6.65
N THR A 69 10.94 -5.70 6.26
CA THR A 69 11.59 -6.86 6.88
C THR A 69 12.71 -7.45 6.04
N SER A 70 12.77 -7.08 4.77
CA SER A 70 13.78 -7.56 3.84
C SER A 70 14.25 -6.44 2.92
N VAL A 71 15.50 -6.55 2.45
CA VAL A 71 16.09 -5.64 1.48
C VAL A 71 16.86 -6.42 0.43
N GLY A 72 16.64 -6.06 -0.84
CA GLY A 72 17.43 -6.52 -1.97
C GLY A 72 18.30 -5.40 -2.50
N ILE A 73 19.61 -5.65 -2.70
CA ILE A 73 20.55 -4.67 -3.25
C ILE A 73 21.01 -5.15 -4.62
N GLY A 74 20.96 -4.24 -5.60
CA GLY A 74 21.48 -4.48 -6.94
C GLY A 74 22.48 -3.43 -7.35
N TYR A 75 23.52 -3.88 -8.05
CA TYR A 75 24.55 -3.05 -8.68
C TYR A 75 24.75 -3.48 -10.13
N TYR A 76 24.92 -2.51 -11.00
CA TYR A 76 25.28 -2.75 -12.40
C TYR A 76 26.22 -1.67 -12.90
N GLU A 77 27.32 -2.11 -13.55
CA GLU A 77 28.28 -1.23 -14.19
C GLU A 77 28.02 -1.18 -15.70
N GLY A 78 27.91 0.03 -16.24
CA GLY A 78 27.61 0.28 -17.65
C GLY A 78 26.71 1.48 -17.85
N GLY A 79 26.21 1.68 -19.07
CA GLY A 79 25.32 2.79 -19.42
C GLY A 79 25.96 4.18 -19.32
N GLU A 80 25.13 5.21 -19.38
CA GLU A 80 25.55 6.64 -19.44
C GLU A 80 26.27 7.10 -18.18
N TYR A 81 25.81 6.66 -16.99
CA TYR A 81 26.34 7.13 -15.70
C TYR A 81 27.37 6.19 -15.07
N GLY A 82 27.79 5.13 -15.77
CA GLY A 82 28.80 4.18 -15.33
C GLY A 82 28.30 3.18 -14.30
N ASN A 83 27.88 3.63 -13.13
CA ASN A 83 27.46 2.78 -12.00
C ASN A 83 26.00 3.03 -11.64
N TYR A 84 25.23 1.97 -11.49
CA TYR A 84 23.82 2.03 -11.11
C TYR A 84 23.57 1.15 -9.88
N TRP A 85 22.97 1.76 -8.89
CA TRP A 85 22.65 1.14 -7.61
C TRP A 85 21.15 1.15 -7.39
N VAL A 86 20.63 0.06 -6.88
CA VAL A 86 19.23 -0.06 -6.48
C VAL A 86 19.11 -0.78 -5.15
N MET A 87 18.17 -0.35 -4.35
CA MET A 87 17.78 -1.01 -3.10
C MET A 87 16.26 -1.12 -3.11
N ILE A 88 15.74 -2.35 -3.01
CA ILE A 88 14.31 -2.64 -2.95
C ILE A 88 14.00 -3.15 -1.55
N PHE A 89 13.04 -2.52 -0.92
CA PHE A 89 12.58 -2.88 0.42
C PHE A 89 11.28 -3.66 0.30
N THR A 90 11.15 -4.74 1.07
CA THR A 90 9.96 -5.58 1.07
C THR A 90 9.61 -6.05 2.48
N TYR A 91 8.37 -6.53 2.64
CA TYR A 91 7.95 -7.34 3.77
C TYR A 91 7.23 -8.61 3.28
N ALA A 92 7.28 -9.67 4.09
CA ALA A 92 6.68 -10.94 3.74
C ALA A 92 5.15 -10.83 3.63
N ARG A 93 4.58 -11.30 2.53
CA ARG A 93 3.14 -11.35 2.33
C ARG A 93 2.47 -12.19 3.45
N GLY A 94 1.36 -11.71 3.98
CA GLY A 94 0.57 -12.39 5.00
C GLY A 94 0.94 -12.08 6.45
N THR A 95 2.14 -11.57 6.74
CA THR A 95 2.50 -11.11 8.10
C THR A 95 2.00 -9.70 8.38
N SER A 96 1.88 -8.88 7.35
CA SER A 96 1.50 -7.47 7.42
C SER A 96 0.00 -7.20 7.22
N GLU A 97 -0.72 -8.04 6.47
CA GLU A 97 -2.16 -7.82 6.20
C GLU A 97 -3.00 -7.76 7.48
N ASN A 98 -2.75 -8.66 8.44
CA ASN A 98 -3.41 -8.63 9.74
C ASN A 98 -2.89 -7.49 10.64
N GLY A 99 -1.61 -7.18 10.57
CA GLY A 99 -0.99 -6.04 11.27
C GLY A 99 -1.57 -4.71 10.79
N PHE A 100 -1.70 -4.53 9.49
CA PHE A 100 -2.25 -3.32 8.89
C PHE A 100 -3.68 -3.02 9.36
N ALA A 101 -4.54 -4.04 9.47
CA ALA A 101 -5.90 -3.83 9.93
C ALA A 101 -5.95 -3.27 11.35
N GLN A 102 -5.13 -3.79 12.26
CA GLN A 102 -5.03 -3.30 13.64
C GLN A 102 -4.43 -1.88 13.70
N GLU A 103 -3.41 -1.63 12.90
CA GLU A 103 -2.75 -0.33 12.85
C GLU A 103 -3.66 0.76 12.27
N VAL A 104 -4.35 0.50 11.15
CA VAL A 104 -5.35 1.41 10.59
C VAL A 104 -6.47 1.68 11.58
N LEU A 105 -6.97 0.67 12.30
CA LEU A 105 -7.97 0.86 13.34
C LEU A 105 -7.47 1.77 14.46
N ALA A 106 -6.23 1.58 14.91
CA ALA A 106 -5.62 2.41 15.95
C ALA A 106 -5.46 3.88 15.48
N LEU A 107 -4.96 4.11 14.28
CA LEU A 107 -4.79 5.42 13.69
C LEU A 107 -6.13 6.13 13.50
N VAL A 108 -7.14 5.46 12.95
CA VAL A 108 -8.49 5.97 12.80
C VAL A 108 -9.10 6.34 14.15
N ASN A 109 -8.94 5.50 15.16
CA ASN A 109 -9.46 5.80 16.49
C ASN A 109 -8.73 6.96 17.17
N ALA A 110 -7.45 7.16 16.88
CA ALA A 110 -6.71 8.34 17.32
C ALA A 110 -7.26 9.63 16.68
N GLU A 111 -7.63 9.61 15.38
CA GLU A 111 -8.28 10.75 14.73
C GLU A 111 -9.69 11.01 15.29
N ARG A 112 -10.49 9.96 15.50
CA ARG A 112 -11.83 10.06 16.09
C ARG A 112 -11.79 10.65 17.51
N ALA A 113 -10.80 10.27 18.30
CA ALA A 113 -10.64 10.79 19.68
C ALA A 113 -10.40 12.30 19.72
N LYS A 114 -9.74 12.89 18.71
CA LYS A 114 -9.54 14.35 18.61
C LYS A 114 -10.86 15.11 18.48
N GLU A 115 -11.89 14.47 17.92
CA GLU A 115 -13.23 15.01 17.74
C GLU A 115 -14.23 14.49 18.80
N ASN A 116 -13.73 13.85 19.87
CA ASN A 116 -14.55 13.26 20.94
C ASN A 116 -15.58 12.22 20.46
N LEU A 117 -15.29 11.50 19.35
CA LEU A 117 -16.13 10.42 18.85
C LEU A 117 -15.78 9.09 19.53
N ALA A 118 -16.79 8.23 19.69
CA ALA A 118 -16.58 6.88 20.19
C ALA A 118 -15.61 6.10 19.28
N PRO A 119 -14.70 5.29 19.83
CA PRO A 119 -13.82 4.45 19.03
C PRO A 119 -14.63 3.40 18.27
N LEU A 120 -14.15 3.07 17.07
CA LEU A 120 -14.64 1.92 16.30
C LEU A 120 -14.04 0.63 16.85
N ALA A 121 -14.79 -0.46 16.73
CA ALA A 121 -14.28 -1.80 16.93
C ALA A 121 -13.95 -2.47 15.58
N MET A 122 -13.05 -3.46 15.60
CA MET A 122 -12.85 -4.31 14.43
C MET A 122 -14.12 -5.13 14.19
N GLY A 123 -14.60 -5.15 12.94
CA GLY A 123 -15.72 -5.98 12.54
C GLY A 123 -15.40 -7.48 12.61
N ASP A 124 -16.42 -8.30 12.50
CA ASP A 124 -16.29 -9.75 12.57
C ASP A 124 -15.58 -10.36 11.33
N ALA A 125 -15.33 -11.66 11.36
CA ALA A 125 -14.66 -12.38 10.29
C ALA A 125 -15.38 -12.28 8.93
N LYS A 126 -16.70 -12.12 8.92
CA LYS A 126 -17.48 -11.96 7.68
C LYS A 126 -17.26 -10.60 7.06
N LEU A 127 -17.30 -9.53 7.87
CA LEU A 127 -17.01 -8.18 7.42
C LEU A 127 -15.56 -8.05 6.96
N GLN A 128 -14.62 -8.69 7.66
CA GLN A 128 -13.22 -8.75 7.26
C GLN A 128 -13.04 -9.44 5.90
N ALA A 129 -13.70 -10.57 5.67
CA ALA A 129 -13.66 -11.29 4.40
C ALA A 129 -14.28 -10.47 3.24
N ALA A 130 -15.38 -9.76 3.49
CA ALA A 130 -15.99 -8.86 2.52
C ALA A 130 -15.05 -7.70 2.14
N ALA A 131 -14.38 -7.09 3.11
CA ALA A 131 -13.40 -6.03 2.86
C ALA A 131 -12.19 -6.55 2.05
N ALA A 132 -11.70 -7.75 2.37
CA ALA A 132 -10.60 -8.38 1.63
C ALA A 132 -10.97 -8.66 0.16
N GLU A 133 -12.21 -9.11 -0.11
CA GLU A 133 -12.66 -9.29 -1.49
C GLU A 133 -12.76 -7.95 -2.24
N ARG A 134 -13.31 -6.91 -1.59
CA ARG A 134 -13.35 -5.58 -2.20
C ARG A 134 -11.96 -5.05 -2.56
N ALA A 135 -10.94 -5.30 -1.74
CA ALA A 135 -9.57 -4.90 -2.05
C ALA A 135 -9.03 -5.56 -3.33
N LYS A 136 -9.40 -6.81 -3.60
CA LYS A 136 -9.06 -7.49 -4.87
C LYS A 136 -9.84 -6.94 -6.05
N GLU A 137 -11.10 -6.52 -5.84
CA GLU A 137 -11.92 -5.92 -6.89
C GLU A 137 -11.41 -4.54 -7.31
N VAL A 138 -11.03 -3.68 -6.35
CA VAL A 138 -10.50 -2.34 -6.65
C VAL A 138 -9.09 -2.40 -7.26
N ALA A 139 -8.37 -3.48 -7.10
CA ALA A 139 -7.14 -3.73 -7.85
C ALA A 139 -7.38 -3.88 -9.37
N LYS A 140 -8.57 -4.36 -9.75
CA LYS A 140 -8.99 -4.55 -11.15
C LYS A 140 -9.69 -3.34 -11.70
N VAL A 141 -10.56 -2.73 -10.90
CA VAL A 141 -11.38 -1.57 -11.28
C VAL A 141 -11.37 -0.56 -10.15
N ALA A 142 -10.62 0.54 -10.31
CA ALA A 142 -10.50 1.61 -9.32
C ALA A 142 -11.82 2.38 -9.17
N SER A 143 -12.79 1.79 -8.48
CA SER A 143 -14.15 2.32 -8.34
C SER A 143 -14.87 1.78 -7.12
N HIS A 144 -15.81 2.57 -6.59
CA HIS A 144 -16.82 2.11 -5.62
C HIS A 144 -17.92 1.25 -6.27
N THR A 145 -17.97 1.19 -7.59
CA THR A 145 -18.78 0.21 -8.32
C THR A 145 -17.99 -1.07 -8.50
N ARG A 146 -18.58 -2.21 -8.19
CA ARG A 146 -17.96 -3.52 -8.32
C ARG A 146 -17.75 -3.91 -9.80
N PRO A 147 -16.87 -4.85 -10.12
CA PRO A 147 -16.63 -5.29 -11.50
C PRO A 147 -17.88 -5.82 -12.23
N ASP A 148 -18.87 -6.31 -11.48
CA ASP A 148 -20.15 -6.76 -12.02
C ASP A 148 -21.19 -5.64 -12.24
N GLY A 149 -20.80 -4.39 -11.94
CA GLY A 149 -21.66 -3.21 -12.07
C GLY A 149 -22.55 -2.93 -10.85
N THR A 150 -22.49 -3.74 -9.82
CA THR A 150 -23.27 -3.53 -8.58
C THR A 150 -22.61 -2.52 -7.63
N ASN A 151 -23.36 -2.06 -6.62
CA ASN A 151 -22.84 -1.19 -5.57
C ASN A 151 -21.86 -1.94 -4.67
N CYS A 152 -20.82 -1.25 -4.18
CA CYS A 152 -19.78 -1.84 -3.31
C CYS A 152 -20.33 -2.63 -2.12
N PHE A 153 -21.42 -2.17 -1.51
CA PHE A 153 -21.99 -2.84 -0.33
C PHE A 153 -22.74 -4.14 -0.62
N THR A 154 -22.94 -4.52 -1.89
CA THR A 154 -23.51 -5.84 -2.21
C THR A 154 -22.61 -6.98 -1.75
N VAL A 155 -21.29 -6.75 -1.63
CA VAL A 155 -20.33 -7.71 -1.08
C VAL A 155 -20.70 -8.15 0.34
N LEU A 156 -21.26 -7.27 1.15
CA LEU A 156 -21.65 -7.58 2.53
C LEU A 156 -22.67 -8.70 2.57
N LYS A 157 -23.66 -8.64 1.69
CA LYS A 157 -24.69 -9.69 1.58
C LYS A 157 -24.11 -11.03 1.10
N GLU A 158 -23.17 -11.01 0.18
CA GLU A 158 -22.49 -12.23 -0.31
C GLU A 158 -21.74 -12.96 0.80
N TYR A 159 -21.13 -12.21 1.71
CA TYR A 159 -20.38 -12.75 2.86
C TYR A 159 -21.26 -12.95 4.09
N GLY A 160 -22.57 -12.74 3.98
CA GLY A 160 -23.52 -12.95 5.08
C GLY A 160 -23.35 -11.97 6.25
N VAL A 161 -22.89 -10.75 5.96
CA VAL A 161 -22.86 -9.62 6.91
C VAL A 161 -24.27 -9.06 7.04
N SER A 162 -24.77 -8.99 8.26
CA SER A 162 -26.11 -8.47 8.58
C SER A 162 -26.09 -6.98 8.92
N ASP A 163 -24.94 -6.43 9.24
CA ASP A 163 -24.78 -5.06 9.64
C ASP A 163 -25.07 -4.08 8.48
N THR A 164 -25.56 -2.91 8.83
CA THR A 164 -25.80 -1.86 7.83
C THR A 164 -24.53 -1.09 7.55
N ALA A 165 -24.11 -1.04 6.28
CA ALA A 165 -23.00 -0.23 5.85
C ALA A 165 -23.28 1.27 6.08
N THR A 166 -22.26 2.01 6.52
CA THR A 166 -22.30 3.45 6.65
C THR A 166 -21.34 4.17 5.70
N GLY A 167 -20.29 3.49 5.23
CA GLY A 167 -19.35 4.07 4.27
C GLY A 167 -18.31 3.08 3.76
N GLU A 168 -17.69 3.43 2.63
CA GLU A 168 -16.50 2.77 2.08
C GLU A 168 -15.46 3.83 1.72
N ASN A 169 -14.21 3.63 2.15
CA ASN A 169 -13.06 4.36 1.66
C ASN A 169 -12.19 3.44 0.82
N ALA A 170 -11.67 3.94 -0.28
CA ALA A 170 -10.74 3.25 -1.15
C ALA A 170 -9.48 4.09 -1.35
N ALA A 171 -8.32 3.43 -1.45
CA ALA A 171 -7.06 4.10 -1.79
C ALA A 171 -6.15 3.16 -2.57
N TRP A 172 -5.22 3.75 -3.32
CA TRP A 172 -4.31 3.04 -4.21
C TRP A 172 -2.91 3.62 -4.14
N GLY A 173 -1.91 2.76 -4.06
CA GLY A 173 -0.50 3.13 -4.14
C GLY A 173 0.15 3.45 -2.80
N GLU A 174 -0.62 3.71 -1.76
CA GLU A 174 -0.08 3.93 -0.42
C GLU A 174 0.55 2.67 0.13
N THR A 175 1.77 2.78 0.67
CA THR A 175 2.57 1.63 1.07
C THR A 175 2.47 1.30 2.55
N THR A 176 1.93 2.20 3.36
CA THR A 176 1.80 2.01 4.81
C THR A 176 0.45 2.45 5.37
N PRO A 177 0.03 1.91 6.52
CA PRO A 177 -1.16 2.34 7.26
C PRO A 177 -1.19 3.83 7.56
N GLU A 178 -0.08 4.42 7.96
CA GLU A 178 -0.02 5.85 8.29
C GLU A 178 -0.32 6.72 7.06
N LYS A 179 0.28 6.38 5.90
CA LYS A 179 0.06 7.14 4.67
C LYS A 179 -1.37 7.04 4.21
N VAL A 180 -1.94 5.84 4.17
CA VAL A 180 -3.32 5.67 3.72
C VAL A 180 -4.33 6.37 4.63
N VAL A 181 -4.14 6.32 5.96
CA VAL A 181 -5.02 7.04 6.89
C VAL A 181 -4.85 8.55 6.76
N ALA A 182 -3.61 9.05 6.59
CA ALA A 182 -3.35 10.47 6.37
C ALA A 182 -4.05 10.98 5.09
N ASP A 183 -3.99 10.23 4.00
CA ASP A 183 -4.65 10.57 2.73
C ASP A 183 -6.17 10.54 2.84
N TRP A 184 -6.73 9.53 3.49
CA TRP A 184 -8.17 9.51 3.77
C TRP A 184 -8.60 10.69 4.63
N MET A 185 -7.83 11.07 5.65
CA MET A 185 -8.13 12.23 6.50
C MET A 185 -7.98 13.57 5.78
N ALA A 186 -7.09 13.67 4.79
CA ALA A 186 -6.93 14.87 3.96
C ALA A 186 -8.05 15.05 2.92
N SER A 187 -8.79 13.99 2.60
CA SER A 187 -9.91 14.01 1.66
C SER A 187 -11.24 14.16 2.41
N GLU A 188 -12.00 15.22 2.14
CA GLU A 188 -13.30 15.46 2.79
C GLU A 188 -14.26 14.27 2.63
N GLY A 189 -14.35 13.69 1.41
CA GLY A 189 -15.20 12.55 1.11
C GLY A 189 -14.87 11.29 1.90
N HIS A 190 -13.58 11.03 2.15
CA HIS A 190 -13.15 9.89 2.96
C HIS A 190 -13.24 10.20 4.46
N ARG A 191 -12.87 11.42 4.85
CA ARG A 191 -12.90 11.86 6.25
C ARG A 191 -14.30 11.75 6.85
N VAL A 192 -15.36 12.09 6.11
CA VAL A 192 -16.74 12.00 6.63
C VAL A 192 -17.11 10.55 6.99
N ASN A 193 -16.62 9.54 6.29
CA ASN A 193 -16.85 8.14 6.63
C ASN A 193 -16.10 7.75 7.91
N ILE A 194 -14.85 8.20 8.08
CA ILE A 194 -14.06 7.96 9.30
C ILE A 194 -14.71 8.64 10.52
N MET A 195 -15.27 9.83 10.32
CA MET A 195 -15.85 10.65 11.40
C MET A 195 -17.36 10.43 11.60
N ASP A 196 -17.97 9.47 10.90
CA ASP A 196 -19.40 9.16 11.09
C ASP A 196 -19.66 8.70 12.54
N PRO A 197 -20.48 9.44 13.33
CA PRO A 197 -20.82 9.05 14.70
C PRO A 197 -21.71 7.82 14.77
N ALA A 198 -22.36 7.43 13.67
CA ALA A 198 -23.21 6.24 13.62
C ALA A 198 -22.41 4.96 13.39
N ALA A 199 -21.19 5.04 12.85
CA ALA A 199 -20.33 3.88 12.63
C ALA A 199 -19.90 3.27 13.97
N LYS A 200 -19.94 1.94 14.06
CA LYS A 200 -19.50 1.15 15.22
C LYS A 200 -18.34 0.23 14.92
N TYR A 201 -18.31 -0.30 13.71
CA TYR A 201 -17.30 -1.25 13.27
C TYR A 201 -16.62 -0.76 12.00
N MET A 202 -15.37 -1.13 11.86
CA MET A 202 -14.66 -1.03 10.59
C MET A 202 -13.88 -2.33 10.29
N CYS A 203 -13.68 -2.61 9.02
CA CYS A 203 -12.71 -3.59 8.56
C CYS A 203 -11.84 -3.02 7.46
N LEU A 204 -10.62 -3.52 7.40
CA LEU A 204 -9.66 -3.18 6.36
C LEU A 204 -9.53 -4.37 5.40
N GLY A 205 -9.75 -4.12 4.09
CA GLY A 205 -9.26 -4.97 3.03
C GLY A 205 -7.97 -4.39 2.48
N TYR A 206 -6.96 -5.21 2.39
CA TYR A 206 -5.70 -4.86 1.72
C TYR A 206 -5.36 -5.94 0.70
N ASN A 207 -4.95 -5.54 -0.48
CA ASN A 207 -4.46 -6.44 -1.51
C ASN A 207 -3.26 -5.83 -2.21
N TYR A 208 -2.15 -6.53 -2.19
CA TYR A 208 -1.01 -6.22 -3.04
C TYR A 208 -1.09 -7.05 -4.32
N ASP A 209 -1.14 -6.36 -5.46
CA ASP A 209 -1.08 -6.97 -6.78
C ASP A 209 -0.03 -6.27 -7.64
N ALA A 210 1.11 -6.94 -7.80
CA ALA A 210 2.23 -6.42 -8.59
C ALA A 210 1.85 -6.15 -10.07
N ASN A 211 0.77 -6.75 -10.58
CA ASN A 211 0.28 -6.54 -11.94
C ASN A 211 -0.78 -5.43 -12.03
N SER A 212 -1.27 -4.92 -10.91
CA SER A 212 -2.17 -3.77 -10.90
C SER A 212 -1.41 -2.47 -11.15
N GLN A 213 -2.10 -1.45 -11.61
CA GLN A 213 -1.51 -0.14 -11.87
C GLN A 213 -0.83 0.48 -10.65
N TRP A 214 -1.33 0.18 -9.45
CA TRP A 214 -0.95 0.86 -8.21
C TRP A 214 -0.15 -0.03 -7.25
N GLY A 215 -0.15 -1.36 -7.43
CA GLY A 215 0.44 -2.32 -6.51
C GLY A 215 -0.38 -2.53 -5.24
N HIS A 216 -0.46 -1.50 -4.41
CA HIS A 216 -1.17 -1.49 -3.14
C HIS A 216 -2.61 -1.01 -3.32
N ASN A 217 -3.57 -1.78 -2.80
CA ASN A 217 -4.99 -1.52 -2.94
C ASN A 217 -5.65 -1.65 -1.56
N TRP A 218 -6.31 -0.60 -1.11
CA TRP A 218 -6.85 -0.46 0.23
C TRP A 218 -8.34 -0.23 0.19
N ILE A 219 -9.08 -0.94 1.03
CA ILE A 219 -10.50 -0.73 1.27
C ILE A 219 -10.76 -0.67 2.77
N GLN A 220 -11.53 0.32 3.18
CA GLN A 220 -12.07 0.43 4.52
C GLN A 220 -13.60 0.43 4.43
N ILE A 221 -14.26 -0.51 5.10
CA ILE A 221 -15.72 -0.60 5.18
C ILE A 221 -16.15 -0.31 6.60
N PHE A 222 -17.16 0.56 6.73
CA PHE A 222 -17.77 0.93 8.00
C PHE A 222 -19.19 0.39 8.10
N THR A 223 -19.57 -0.09 9.31
CA THR A 223 -20.91 -0.60 9.60
C THR A 223 -21.41 -0.15 10.98
N LYS A 224 -22.74 -0.29 11.21
CA LYS A 224 -23.43 0.01 12.48
C LYS A 224 -24.38 -1.10 12.90
#